data_8ff80a1c06d55dc7ac3588406eb79ac6
#
_entry.id   8ff80a1c06d55dc7ac3588406eb79ac6
#
_cell.length_a   1.000
_cell.length_b   1.000
_cell.length_c   1.000
_cell.angle_alpha   90.00
_cell.angle_beta   90.00
_cell.angle_gamma   90.00
#
_symmetry.space_group_name_H-M   'P 1'
#
loop_
_entity.id
_entity.type
_entity.pdbx_description
1 polymer ?
#
loop_
_entity_poly.entity_id
_entity_poly.type
_entity_poly.pdbx_seq_one_letter_code
_entity_poly.pdbx_strand_id
1 'polypeptide(L)'
;TSNLTGIIPEVFRELGHFLVYGGYPEVAQVPDSGKKEVLSSIFDLYVKKDLVDFLRIERVKHAKSLIHQLAINHGQETPYSELAKVAAVDEKTAKNYIQIFKETFLLTVHPPYFSNRNKELVKTPKFYFLDNGVRNYFLNNFNACNVRGDSSFLFEAFVISELIKKGIDPEYLKFWRTKNRQEVDLVLEQDGGLYPVEIKYKNQLKSSDFKGLFRFYEHYPQSRGLFLVNLSCNQLREGRVQLLTPFELGKLIK
;
A
#
# COMPACT_ATOMS: atom_id res chain seq x y z
N THR A 1 -11.88 -29.76 8.01
CA THR A 1 -11.54 -29.33 6.63
C THR A 1 -12.78 -29.15 5.71
N SER A 2 -14.01 -29.28 6.19
CA SER A 2 -15.21 -29.42 5.33
C SER A 2 -16.10 -28.17 5.21
N ASN A 3 -15.79 -27.03 5.80
CA ASN A 3 -16.68 -25.86 5.76
C ASN A 3 -16.11 -24.60 5.04
N LEU A 4 -14.96 -24.70 4.38
CA LEU A 4 -14.33 -23.54 3.74
C LEU A 4 -14.88 -23.23 2.33
N THR A 5 -15.47 -24.20 1.64
CA THR A 5 -15.94 -24.04 0.25
C THR A 5 -17.13 -23.09 0.09
N GLY A 6 -17.97 -22.94 1.11
CA GLY A 6 -19.09 -21.98 1.10
C GLY A 6 -18.72 -20.58 1.59
N ILE A 7 -17.68 -20.45 2.41
CA ILE A 7 -17.22 -19.19 3.01
C ILE A 7 -16.35 -18.38 2.05
N ILE A 8 -15.61 -19.04 1.18
CA ILE A 8 -14.61 -18.41 0.28
C ILE A 8 -15.20 -17.30 -0.61
N PRO A 9 -16.34 -17.49 -1.33
CA PRO A 9 -16.91 -16.43 -2.18
C PRO A 9 -17.33 -15.20 -1.38
N GLU A 10 -17.88 -15.40 -0.18
CA GLU A 10 -18.30 -14.31 0.69
C GLU A 10 -17.12 -13.50 1.21
N VAL A 11 -16.05 -14.17 1.65
CA VAL A 11 -14.79 -13.53 2.07
C VAL A 11 -14.18 -12.70 0.94
N PHE A 12 -14.17 -13.18 -0.30
CA PHE A 12 -13.67 -12.42 -1.44
C PHE A 12 -14.56 -11.22 -1.79
N ARG A 13 -15.87 -11.35 -1.63
CA ARG A 13 -16.79 -10.23 -1.79
C ARG A 13 -16.52 -9.15 -0.76
N GLU A 14 -16.40 -9.52 0.51
CA GLU A 14 -16.08 -8.59 1.60
C GLU A 14 -14.70 -7.95 1.43
N LEU A 15 -13.70 -8.72 0.99
CA LEU A 15 -12.41 -8.16 0.62
C LEU A 15 -12.53 -7.13 -0.51
N GLY A 16 -13.35 -7.40 -1.53
CA GLY A 16 -13.64 -6.45 -2.60
C GLY A 16 -14.25 -5.14 -2.06
N HIS A 17 -15.22 -5.22 -1.16
CA HIS A 17 -15.79 -4.07 -0.47
C HIS A 17 -14.74 -3.32 0.36
N PHE A 18 -13.92 -4.04 1.11
CA PHE A 18 -12.82 -3.46 1.89
C PHE A 18 -11.80 -2.72 1.02
N LEU A 19 -11.44 -3.26 -0.14
CA LEU A 19 -10.53 -2.61 -1.09
C LEU A 19 -11.10 -1.31 -1.65
N VAL A 20 -12.43 -1.21 -1.77
CA VAL A 20 -13.10 -0.03 -2.32
C VAL A 20 -13.40 1.01 -1.25
N TYR A 21 -13.95 0.60 -0.12
CA TYR A 21 -14.48 1.50 0.92
C TYR A 21 -13.57 1.64 2.14
N GLY A 22 -12.52 0.85 2.23
CA GLY A 22 -11.60 0.87 3.37
C GLY A 22 -12.12 0.09 4.59
N GLY A 23 -11.43 0.25 5.72
CA GLY A 23 -11.64 -0.50 6.95
C GLY A 23 -12.08 0.35 8.15
N TYR A 24 -12.50 1.59 7.95
CA TYR A 24 -13.05 2.38 9.05
C TYR A 24 -14.36 1.75 9.58
N PRO A 25 -14.48 1.52 10.90
CA PRO A 25 -15.65 0.85 11.47
C PRO A 25 -16.97 1.54 11.13
N GLU A 26 -16.99 2.87 11.15
CA GLU A 26 -18.16 3.67 10.82
C GLU A 26 -18.59 3.48 9.36
N VAL A 27 -17.62 3.32 8.45
CA VAL A 27 -17.89 3.06 7.02
C VAL A 27 -18.42 1.65 6.80
N ALA A 28 -17.91 0.67 7.56
CA ALA A 28 -18.35 -0.72 7.45
C ALA A 28 -19.80 -0.94 7.93
N GLN A 29 -20.29 -0.11 8.85
CA GLN A 29 -21.61 -0.24 9.47
C GLN A 29 -22.76 0.38 8.66
N VAL A 30 -22.46 1.15 7.64
CA VAL A 30 -23.50 1.81 6.81
C VAL A 30 -23.65 1.13 5.45
N PRO A 31 -24.83 1.21 4.82
CA PRO A 31 -25.01 0.74 3.43
C PRO A 31 -24.14 1.52 2.45
N ASP A 32 -23.85 0.94 1.29
CA ASP A 32 -22.93 1.53 0.30
C ASP A 32 -23.30 2.95 -0.12
N SER A 33 -24.60 3.28 -0.14
CA SER A 33 -25.10 4.63 -0.45
C SER A 33 -24.65 5.69 0.56
N GLY A 34 -24.41 5.33 1.83
CA GLY A 34 -23.98 6.25 2.90
C GLY A 34 -22.48 6.31 3.12
N LYS A 35 -21.71 5.34 2.59
CA LYS A 35 -20.27 5.21 2.87
C LYS A 35 -19.46 6.41 2.45
N LYS A 36 -19.79 7.04 1.32
CA LYS A 36 -19.10 8.24 0.83
C LYS A 36 -19.27 9.44 1.77
N GLU A 37 -20.47 9.61 2.34
CA GLU A 37 -20.75 10.70 3.29
C GLU A 37 -19.99 10.50 4.59
N VAL A 38 -19.92 9.25 5.08
CA VAL A 38 -19.14 8.91 6.27
C VAL A 38 -17.65 9.17 6.02
N LEU A 39 -17.09 8.74 4.88
CA LEU A 39 -15.70 9.03 4.52
C LEU A 39 -15.43 10.54 4.41
N SER A 40 -16.38 11.33 3.87
CA SER A 40 -16.28 12.79 3.84
C SER A 40 -16.18 13.35 5.25
N SER A 41 -17.04 12.91 6.15
CA SER A 41 -17.05 13.36 7.54
C SER A 41 -15.76 13.00 8.29
N ILE A 42 -15.25 11.79 8.09
CA ILE A 42 -13.96 11.34 8.66
C ILE A 42 -12.84 12.27 8.18
N PHE A 43 -12.80 12.55 6.87
CA PHE A 43 -11.75 13.37 6.31
C PHE A 43 -11.86 14.84 6.73
N ASP A 44 -13.06 15.41 6.77
CA ASP A 44 -13.26 16.79 7.23
C ASP A 44 -12.86 16.94 8.70
N LEU A 45 -13.14 15.93 9.54
CA LEU A 45 -12.70 15.88 10.92
C LEU A 45 -11.16 15.80 11.03
N TYR A 46 -10.54 14.95 10.20
CA TYR A 46 -9.07 14.83 10.09
C TYR A 46 -8.44 16.18 9.72
N VAL A 47 -8.95 16.84 8.68
CA VAL A 47 -8.45 18.17 8.26
C VAL A 47 -8.56 19.18 9.38
N LYS A 48 -9.72 19.25 10.04
CA LYS A 48 -9.95 20.22 11.09
C LYS A 48 -9.10 19.94 12.33
N LYS A 49 -9.14 18.74 12.87
CA LYS A 49 -8.47 18.41 14.14
C LYS A 49 -6.97 18.18 13.98
N ASP A 50 -6.57 17.37 13.01
CA ASP A 50 -5.17 16.94 12.91
C ASP A 50 -4.34 17.93 12.10
N LEU A 51 -4.81 18.40 10.94
CA LEU A 51 -4.02 19.31 10.12
C LEU A 51 -4.07 20.76 10.60
N VAL A 52 -5.23 21.28 10.98
CA VAL A 52 -5.39 22.71 11.35
C VAL A 52 -5.12 22.93 12.82
N ASP A 53 -5.89 22.28 13.71
CA ASP A 53 -5.86 22.59 15.14
C ASP A 53 -4.57 22.07 15.81
N PHE A 54 -4.16 20.84 15.50
CA PHE A 54 -3.03 20.20 16.16
C PHE A 54 -1.69 20.55 15.50
N LEU A 55 -1.61 20.43 14.17
CA LEU A 55 -0.37 20.58 13.41
C LEU A 55 -0.19 21.99 12.81
N ARG A 56 -1.18 22.86 13.00
CA ARG A 56 -1.14 24.28 12.58
C ARG A 56 -0.77 24.47 11.11
N ILE A 57 -1.31 23.63 10.23
CA ILE A 57 -1.14 23.82 8.80
C ILE A 57 -1.93 25.05 8.36
N GLU A 58 -1.23 26.17 8.13
CA GLU A 58 -1.84 27.42 7.70
C GLU A 58 -2.45 27.35 6.29
N ARG A 59 -1.85 26.53 5.40
CA ARG A 59 -2.23 26.44 3.99
C ARG A 59 -2.91 25.13 3.65
N VAL A 60 -4.06 24.87 4.26
CA VAL A 60 -4.86 23.64 4.09
C VAL A 60 -5.13 23.30 2.61
N LYS A 61 -5.31 24.31 1.73
CA LYS A 61 -5.52 24.09 0.31
C LYS A 61 -4.32 23.37 -0.35
N HIS A 62 -3.10 23.74 -0.01
CA HIS A 62 -1.89 23.10 -0.53
C HIS A 62 -1.74 21.67 -0.01
N ALA A 63 -2.04 21.44 1.28
CA ALA A 63 -2.06 20.10 1.85
C ALA A 63 -3.11 19.20 1.17
N LYS A 64 -4.33 19.69 0.93
CA LYS A 64 -5.38 18.96 0.19
C LYS A 64 -4.94 18.63 -1.24
N SER A 65 -4.30 19.57 -1.96
CA SER A 65 -3.76 19.33 -3.30
C SER A 65 -2.69 18.25 -3.29
N LEU A 66 -1.82 18.26 -2.29
CA LEU A 66 -0.78 17.23 -2.12
C LEU A 66 -1.39 15.85 -1.85
N ILE A 67 -2.38 15.76 -0.95
CA ILE A 67 -3.10 14.51 -0.67
C ILE A 67 -3.79 13.97 -1.94
N HIS A 68 -4.43 14.84 -2.72
CA HIS A 68 -5.07 14.45 -3.97
C HIS A 68 -4.05 13.88 -4.98
N GLN A 69 -2.89 14.53 -5.14
CA GLN A 69 -1.83 14.02 -6.03
C GLN A 69 -1.27 12.68 -5.54
N LEU A 70 -1.08 12.52 -4.24
CA LEU A 70 -0.67 11.24 -3.64
C LEU A 70 -1.72 10.15 -3.85
N ALA A 71 -3.01 10.49 -3.87
CA ALA A 71 -4.08 9.54 -4.17
C ALA A 71 -4.05 9.09 -5.66
N ILE A 72 -3.71 10.00 -6.58
CA ILE A 72 -3.51 9.66 -8.01
C ILE A 72 -2.30 8.73 -8.17
N ASN A 73 -1.17 9.08 -7.56
CA ASN A 73 0.11 8.37 -7.68
C ASN A 73 0.27 7.23 -6.67
N HIS A 74 -0.83 6.77 -6.07
CA HIS A 74 -0.84 5.72 -5.07
C HIS A 74 -0.10 4.45 -5.54
N GLY A 75 0.90 4.00 -4.78
CA GLY A 75 1.72 2.85 -5.12
C GLY A 75 2.76 3.08 -6.22
N GLN A 76 2.89 4.31 -6.71
CA GLN A 76 3.85 4.66 -7.76
C GLN A 76 5.02 5.47 -7.20
N GLU A 77 6.20 5.30 -7.82
CA GLU A 77 7.35 6.14 -7.50
C GLU A 77 7.04 7.61 -7.87
N THR A 78 7.09 8.50 -6.88
CA THR A 78 6.77 9.91 -7.08
C THR A 78 7.84 10.79 -6.43
N PRO A 79 8.56 11.62 -7.20
CA PRO A 79 9.54 12.54 -6.66
C PRO A 79 8.90 13.62 -5.79
N TYR A 80 9.55 13.98 -4.68
CA TYR A 80 9.09 15.09 -3.84
C TYR A 80 8.99 16.42 -4.59
N SER A 81 9.86 16.65 -5.58
CA SER A 81 9.83 17.83 -6.45
C SER A 81 8.56 17.91 -7.30
N GLU A 82 8.05 16.78 -7.78
CA GLU A 82 6.77 16.71 -8.51
C GLU A 82 5.60 17.05 -7.59
N LEU A 83 5.58 16.44 -6.41
CA LEU A 83 4.56 16.70 -5.38
C LEU A 83 4.54 18.17 -4.96
N ALA A 84 5.71 18.77 -4.74
CA ALA A 84 5.88 20.16 -4.39
C ALA A 84 5.30 21.10 -5.49
N LYS A 85 5.61 20.80 -6.75
CA LYS A 85 5.11 21.56 -7.91
C LYS A 85 3.59 21.55 -7.98
N VAL A 86 2.96 20.37 -7.84
CA VAL A 86 1.50 20.24 -7.89
C VAL A 86 0.82 20.93 -6.71
N ALA A 87 1.40 20.84 -5.53
CA ALA A 87 0.89 21.50 -4.33
C ALA A 87 1.20 23.00 -4.27
N ALA A 88 1.94 23.55 -5.24
CA ALA A 88 2.39 24.94 -5.29
C ALA A 88 3.12 25.38 -3.99
N VAL A 89 4.06 24.52 -3.53
CA VAL A 89 4.92 24.76 -2.37
C VAL A 89 6.37 24.41 -2.74
N ASP A 90 7.33 24.79 -1.89
CA ASP A 90 8.70 24.30 -2.01
C ASP A 90 8.82 22.81 -1.55
N GLU A 91 9.90 22.15 -1.96
CA GLU A 91 10.12 20.72 -1.67
C GLU A 91 10.24 20.43 -0.16
N LYS A 92 10.81 21.37 0.60
CA LYS A 92 10.93 21.26 2.06
C LYS A 92 9.53 21.24 2.71
N THR A 93 8.66 22.14 2.29
CA THR A 93 7.27 22.20 2.76
C THR A 93 6.49 20.94 2.37
N ALA A 94 6.67 20.44 1.14
CA ALA A 94 6.05 19.18 0.71
C ALA A 94 6.50 18.00 1.58
N LYS A 95 7.81 17.89 1.86
CA LYS A 95 8.36 16.87 2.78
C LYS A 95 7.78 16.98 4.19
N ASN A 96 7.65 18.21 4.71
CA ASN A 96 7.05 18.44 6.02
C ASN A 96 5.58 17.98 6.05
N TYR A 97 4.79 18.29 5.02
CA TYR A 97 3.40 17.83 4.95
C TYR A 97 3.31 16.31 4.88
N ILE A 98 4.17 15.67 4.08
CA ILE A 98 4.22 14.20 4.00
C ILE A 98 4.62 13.59 5.35
N GLN A 99 5.54 14.20 6.08
CA GLN A 99 5.88 13.74 7.43
C GLN A 99 4.67 13.82 8.38
N ILE A 100 3.91 14.90 8.32
CA ILE A 100 2.66 15.05 9.06
C ILE A 100 1.66 13.96 8.68
N PHE A 101 1.49 13.68 7.39
CA PHE A 101 0.59 12.63 6.91
C PHE A 101 1.01 11.22 7.36
N LYS A 102 2.32 10.98 7.53
CA LYS A 102 2.83 9.75 8.16
C LYS A 102 2.48 9.68 9.64
N GLU A 103 2.74 10.74 10.39
CA GLU A 103 2.53 10.81 11.84
C GLU A 103 1.03 10.73 12.21
N THR A 104 0.15 11.17 11.33
CA THR A 104 -1.30 11.09 11.49
C THR A 104 -1.92 9.83 10.85
N PHE A 105 -1.10 8.87 10.46
CA PHE A 105 -1.54 7.59 9.87
C PHE A 105 -2.42 7.72 8.62
N LEU A 106 -2.29 8.82 7.87
CA LEU A 106 -2.96 8.95 6.60
C LEU A 106 -2.30 8.07 5.52
N LEU A 107 -0.96 8.05 5.53
CA LEU A 107 -0.17 7.30 4.56
C LEU A 107 1.13 6.73 5.15
N THR A 108 1.74 5.83 4.42
CA THR A 108 3.10 5.35 4.65
C THR A 108 3.99 5.62 3.43
N VAL A 109 5.29 5.73 3.65
CA VAL A 109 6.30 6.05 2.64
C VAL A 109 7.31 4.93 2.57
N HIS A 110 7.45 4.33 1.39
CA HIS A 110 8.35 3.21 1.16
C HIS A 110 9.49 3.64 0.25
N PRO A 111 10.71 3.77 0.76
CA PRO A 111 11.89 4.00 -0.06
C PRO A 111 12.27 2.71 -0.81
N PRO A 112 13.01 2.82 -1.92
CA PRO A 112 13.57 1.64 -2.56
C PRO A 112 14.69 1.04 -1.70
N TYR A 113 14.72 -0.29 -1.60
CA TYR A 113 15.75 -1.03 -0.89
C TYR A 113 17.10 -0.95 -1.61
N PHE A 114 18.14 -0.60 -0.88
CA PHE A 114 19.53 -0.70 -1.30
C PHE A 114 20.38 -1.28 -0.17
N SER A 115 21.38 -2.10 -0.50
CA SER A 115 22.37 -2.57 0.48
C SER A 115 23.18 -1.41 1.12
N ASN A 116 23.29 -0.28 0.42
CA ASN A 116 23.84 0.97 0.96
C ASN A 116 22.69 1.93 1.31
N ARG A 117 22.40 2.08 2.60
CA ARG A 117 21.31 2.92 3.14
C ARG A 117 21.37 4.39 2.72
N ASN A 118 22.58 4.95 2.48
CA ASN A 118 22.70 6.32 2.00
C ASN A 118 22.08 6.53 0.61
N LYS A 119 21.96 5.47 -0.20
CA LYS A 119 21.29 5.52 -1.49
C LYS A 119 19.76 5.50 -1.36
N GLU A 120 19.22 4.93 -0.30
CA GLU A 120 17.76 4.90 -0.06
C GLU A 120 17.22 6.32 0.18
N LEU A 121 17.96 7.14 0.93
CA LEU A 121 17.53 8.48 1.33
C LEU A 121 17.38 9.48 0.17
N VAL A 122 18.05 9.24 -0.96
CA VAL A 122 18.06 10.16 -2.12
C VAL A 122 17.23 9.67 -3.30
N LYS A 123 16.59 8.51 -3.18
CA LYS A 123 15.80 7.92 -4.26
C LYS A 123 14.31 8.19 -4.09
N THR A 124 13.61 8.12 -5.21
CA THR A 124 12.17 8.37 -5.29
C THR A 124 11.39 7.28 -4.54
N PRO A 125 10.60 7.62 -3.52
CA PRO A 125 9.80 6.66 -2.78
C PRO A 125 8.47 6.36 -3.47
N LYS A 126 7.80 5.30 -2.99
CA LYS A 126 6.38 5.04 -3.20
C LYS A 126 5.57 5.51 -1.98
N PHE A 127 4.32 5.88 -2.22
CA PHE A 127 3.40 6.35 -1.18
C PHE A 127 2.14 5.49 -1.20
N TYR A 128 1.71 5.03 -0.02
CA TYR A 128 0.49 4.24 0.13
C TYR A 128 -0.40 4.84 1.20
N PHE A 129 -1.67 5.07 0.88
CA PHE A 129 -2.68 5.36 1.91
C PHE A 129 -2.88 4.13 2.78
N LEU A 130 -3.01 4.32 4.09
CA LEU A 130 -3.26 3.24 5.03
C LEU A 130 -4.71 2.75 4.98
N ASP A 131 -5.60 3.56 4.39
CA ASP A 131 -6.98 3.19 4.12
C ASP A 131 -7.37 3.53 2.68
N ASN A 132 -7.82 2.50 1.95
CA ASN A 132 -8.21 2.64 0.55
C ASN A 132 -9.49 3.46 0.37
N GLY A 133 -10.41 3.44 1.34
CA GLY A 133 -11.64 4.22 1.29
C GLY A 133 -11.34 5.72 1.29
N VAL A 134 -10.41 6.16 2.15
CA VAL A 134 -9.93 7.55 2.17
C VAL A 134 -9.28 7.91 0.84
N ARG A 135 -8.40 7.07 0.31
CA ARG A 135 -7.79 7.29 -1.00
C ARG A 135 -8.84 7.42 -2.11
N ASN A 136 -9.80 6.50 -2.14
CA ASN A 136 -10.85 6.47 -3.15
C ASN A 136 -11.84 7.65 -3.03
N TYR A 137 -12.04 8.16 -1.81
CA TYR A 137 -12.79 9.38 -1.56
C TYR A 137 -12.18 10.58 -2.31
N PHE A 138 -10.84 10.76 -2.23
CA PHE A 138 -10.16 11.84 -2.97
C PHE A 138 -10.32 11.75 -4.47
N LEU A 139 -10.36 10.56 -5.03
CA LEU A 139 -10.53 10.34 -6.47
C LEU A 139 -11.99 10.25 -6.89
N ASN A 140 -12.93 10.29 -5.93
CA ASN A 140 -14.35 10.05 -6.17
C ASN A 140 -14.59 8.77 -6.97
N ASN A 141 -13.81 7.70 -6.71
CA ASN A 141 -13.87 6.45 -7.45
C ASN A 141 -14.16 5.26 -6.52
N PHE A 142 -15.43 4.90 -6.43
CA PHE A 142 -15.93 3.76 -5.65
C PHE A 142 -16.41 2.61 -6.55
N ASN A 143 -15.93 2.56 -7.80
CA ASN A 143 -16.21 1.44 -8.68
C ASN A 143 -15.61 0.15 -8.11
N ALA A 144 -16.29 -0.97 -8.38
CA ALA A 144 -15.83 -2.29 -7.97
C ALA A 144 -14.47 -2.64 -8.61
N CYS A 145 -13.68 -3.45 -7.93
CA CYS A 145 -12.31 -3.79 -8.34
C CYS A 145 -12.20 -4.42 -9.73
N ASN A 146 -13.25 -5.09 -10.22
CA ASN A 146 -13.26 -5.75 -11.54
C ASN A 146 -13.42 -4.80 -12.72
N VAL A 147 -13.82 -3.54 -12.50
CA VAL A 147 -14.03 -2.54 -13.56
C VAL A 147 -13.08 -1.33 -13.47
N ARG A 148 -12.13 -1.36 -12.56
CA ARG A 148 -11.15 -0.28 -12.38
C ARG A 148 -9.72 -0.74 -12.70
N GLY A 149 -8.90 0.15 -13.25
CA GLY A 149 -7.54 -0.18 -13.68
C GLY A 149 -6.48 -0.18 -12.56
N ASP A 150 -6.83 0.32 -11.36
CA ASP A 150 -5.90 0.52 -10.23
C ASP A 150 -6.09 -0.49 -9.08
N SER A 151 -6.86 -1.55 -9.29
CA SER A 151 -7.15 -2.58 -8.29
C SER A 151 -5.91 -3.26 -7.73
N SER A 152 -4.86 -3.41 -8.55
CA SER A 152 -3.57 -3.96 -8.09
C SER A 152 -2.92 -3.07 -7.04
N PHE A 153 -2.95 -1.75 -7.20
CA PHE A 153 -2.40 -0.82 -6.22
C PHE A 153 -3.23 -0.78 -4.92
N LEU A 154 -4.56 -0.92 -5.03
CA LEU A 154 -5.41 -1.03 -3.84
C LEU A 154 -5.11 -2.32 -3.05
N PHE A 155 -4.88 -3.41 -3.75
CA PHE A 155 -4.55 -4.68 -3.11
C PHE A 155 -3.14 -4.65 -2.50
N GLU A 156 -2.18 -4.03 -3.16
CA GLU A 156 -0.82 -3.81 -2.64
C GLU A 156 -0.87 -2.98 -1.36
N ALA A 157 -1.59 -1.86 -1.35
CA ALA A 157 -1.77 -1.03 -0.17
C ALA A 157 -2.49 -1.78 0.97
N PHE A 158 -3.47 -2.60 0.66
CA PHE A 158 -4.15 -3.45 1.63
C PHE A 158 -3.16 -4.41 2.30
N VAL A 159 -2.34 -5.13 1.54
CA VAL A 159 -1.33 -6.05 2.09
C VAL A 159 -0.35 -5.29 2.99
N ILE A 160 0.13 -4.12 2.56
CA ILE A 160 1.02 -3.26 3.33
C ILE A 160 0.34 -2.80 4.64
N SER A 161 -0.89 -2.29 4.56
CA SER A 161 -1.62 -1.83 5.75
C SER A 161 -1.89 -2.95 6.75
N GLU A 162 -2.19 -4.16 6.27
CA GLU A 162 -2.37 -5.34 7.14
C GLU A 162 -1.07 -5.77 7.83
N LEU A 163 0.08 -5.67 7.17
CA LEU A 163 1.38 -5.92 7.80
C LEU A 163 1.66 -4.90 8.91
N ILE A 164 1.39 -3.63 8.67
CA ILE A 164 1.55 -2.55 9.66
C ILE A 164 0.62 -2.78 10.86
N LYS A 165 -0.65 -3.12 10.63
CA LYS A 165 -1.62 -3.48 11.69
C LYS A 165 -1.19 -4.69 12.53
N LYS A 166 -0.41 -5.59 11.94
CA LYS A 166 0.19 -6.75 12.64
C LYS A 166 1.48 -6.42 13.39
N GLY A 167 1.87 -5.14 13.45
CA GLY A 167 3.02 -4.67 14.22
C GLY A 167 4.32 -4.53 13.45
N ILE A 168 4.31 -4.65 12.13
CA ILE A 168 5.50 -4.33 11.32
C ILE A 168 5.66 -2.81 11.28
N ASP A 169 6.82 -2.32 11.71
CA ASP A 169 7.16 -0.92 11.60
C ASP A 169 7.30 -0.53 10.11
N PRO A 170 6.59 0.52 9.65
CA PRO A 170 6.67 1.00 8.28
C PRO A 170 8.09 1.30 7.78
N GLU A 171 9.02 1.63 8.66
CA GLU A 171 10.42 1.91 8.29
C GLU A 171 11.16 0.69 7.74
N TYR A 172 10.70 -0.52 8.05
CA TYR A 172 11.24 -1.77 7.52
C TYR A 172 10.58 -2.23 6.23
N LEU A 173 9.57 -1.51 5.74
CA LEU A 173 8.87 -1.82 4.50
C LEU A 173 9.46 -0.98 3.36
N LYS A 174 10.07 -1.65 2.40
CA LYS A 174 10.71 -1.05 1.23
C LYS A 174 10.24 -1.74 -0.03
N PHE A 175 10.51 -1.17 -1.19
CA PHE A 175 10.37 -1.89 -2.46
C PHE A 175 11.75 -2.04 -3.10
N TRP A 176 11.87 -2.90 -4.09
CA TRP A 176 13.12 -3.03 -4.83
C TRP A 176 12.91 -2.87 -6.32
N ARG A 177 13.80 -2.11 -6.97
CA ARG A 177 13.73 -1.90 -8.41
C ARG A 177 15.10 -1.70 -9.02
N THR A 178 15.32 -2.32 -10.19
CA THR A 178 16.52 -2.14 -10.99
C THR A 178 16.33 -1.07 -12.06
N LYS A 179 17.44 -0.61 -12.66
CA LYS A 179 17.43 0.29 -13.82
C LYS A 179 16.65 -0.32 -15.00
N ASN A 180 16.65 -1.64 -15.14
CA ASN A 180 15.94 -2.38 -16.19
C ASN A 180 14.47 -2.66 -15.83
N ARG A 181 13.90 -1.93 -14.86
CA ARG A 181 12.50 -2.03 -14.41
C ARG A 181 12.08 -3.42 -13.89
N GLN A 182 13.04 -4.22 -13.42
CA GLN A 182 12.72 -5.39 -12.62
C GLN A 182 12.39 -4.92 -11.20
N GLU A 183 11.31 -5.40 -10.64
CA GLU A 183 10.76 -4.90 -9.38
C GLU A 183 10.33 -6.04 -8.48
N VAL A 184 10.38 -5.80 -7.17
CA VAL A 184 9.69 -6.54 -6.12
C VAL A 184 8.87 -5.52 -5.33
N ASP A 185 7.58 -5.78 -5.20
CA ASP A 185 6.61 -4.84 -4.67
C ASP A 185 6.92 -4.45 -3.21
N LEU A 186 7.37 -5.42 -2.41
CA LEU A 186 7.73 -5.21 -1.01
C LEU A 186 8.97 -6.00 -0.62
N VAL A 187 9.88 -5.37 0.10
CA VAL A 187 11.01 -5.99 0.78
C VAL A 187 10.89 -5.67 2.27
N LEU A 188 10.59 -6.68 3.07
CA LEU A 188 10.55 -6.55 4.51
C LEU A 188 11.94 -6.86 5.09
N GLU A 189 12.48 -5.91 5.86
CA GLU A 189 13.69 -6.11 6.67
C GLU A 189 13.27 -6.47 8.10
N GLN A 190 13.58 -7.67 8.55
CA GLN A 190 13.28 -8.10 9.91
C GLN A 190 14.38 -9.01 10.44
N ASP A 191 14.82 -8.80 11.69
CA ASP A 191 15.83 -9.63 12.39
C ASP A 191 17.10 -9.89 11.54
N GLY A 192 17.55 -8.86 10.82
CA GLY A 192 18.72 -8.95 9.93
C GLY A 192 18.47 -9.82 8.69
N GLY A 193 17.23 -10.21 8.41
CA GLY A 193 16.83 -10.95 7.22
C GLY A 193 16.09 -10.08 6.21
N LEU A 194 16.13 -10.51 4.94
CA LEU A 194 15.38 -9.91 3.85
C LEU A 194 14.29 -10.86 3.39
N TYR A 195 13.06 -10.37 3.34
CA TYR A 195 11.88 -11.12 2.93
C TYR A 195 11.23 -10.39 1.74
N PRO A 196 11.64 -10.70 0.49
CA PRO A 196 11.00 -10.12 -0.70
C PRO A 196 9.62 -10.72 -0.90
N VAL A 197 8.65 -9.85 -1.18
CA VAL A 197 7.24 -10.19 -1.36
C VAL A 197 6.73 -9.55 -2.65
N GLU A 198 6.29 -10.36 -3.56
CA GLU A 198 5.53 -9.94 -4.75
C GLU A 198 4.04 -9.97 -4.42
N ILE A 199 3.29 -8.95 -4.85
CA ILE A 199 1.87 -8.82 -4.54
C ILE A 199 1.09 -8.79 -5.84
N LYS A 200 0.14 -9.72 -6.02
CA LYS A 200 -0.64 -9.84 -7.26
C LYS A 200 -2.13 -9.91 -6.96
N TYR A 201 -2.89 -9.11 -7.67
CA TYR A 201 -4.35 -9.14 -7.66
C TYR A 201 -4.83 -9.84 -8.94
N LYS A 202 -4.74 -11.16 -8.96
CA LYS A 202 -5.03 -11.97 -10.15
C LYS A 202 -5.81 -13.24 -9.82
N ASN A 203 -6.71 -13.62 -10.72
CA ASN A 203 -7.37 -14.92 -10.65
C ASN A 203 -6.42 -16.07 -11.04
N GLN A 204 -5.42 -15.79 -11.90
CA GLN A 204 -4.48 -16.79 -12.38
C GLN A 204 -3.06 -16.21 -12.47
N LEU A 205 -2.11 -16.88 -11.82
CA LEU A 205 -0.70 -16.56 -11.87
C LEU A 205 -0.03 -17.14 -13.10
N LYS A 206 1.02 -16.48 -13.58
CA LYS A 206 1.89 -16.91 -14.68
C LYS A 206 3.34 -16.95 -14.20
N SER A 207 4.20 -17.73 -14.84
CA SER A 207 5.64 -17.78 -14.51
C SER A 207 6.32 -16.40 -14.56
N SER A 208 5.78 -15.46 -15.36
CA SER A 208 6.27 -14.10 -15.39
C SER A 208 6.07 -13.33 -14.09
N ASP A 209 5.10 -13.71 -13.25
CA ASP A 209 4.77 -13.04 -11.99
C ASP A 209 5.84 -13.32 -10.90
N PHE A 210 6.68 -14.31 -11.09
CA PHE A 210 7.75 -14.70 -10.17
C PHE A 210 9.12 -14.10 -10.53
N LYS A 211 9.26 -13.51 -11.71
CA LYS A 211 10.57 -13.06 -12.25
C LYS A 211 11.25 -12.02 -11.35
N GLY A 212 10.50 -11.10 -10.77
CA GLY A 212 11.03 -10.08 -9.84
C GLY A 212 11.70 -10.73 -8.64
N LEU A 213 11.04 -11.72 -8.01
CA LEU A 213 11.55 -12.44 -6.84
C LEU A 213 12.84 -13.21 -7.16
N PHE A 214 12.92 -13.89 -8.29
CA PHE A 214 14.12 -14.62 -8.69
C PHE A 214 15.29 -13.66 -8.96
N ARG A 215 15.02 -12.53 -9.61
CA ARG A 215 16.04 -11.49 -9.84
C ARG A 215 16.48 -10.84 -8.54
N PHE A 216 15.59 -10.60 -7.61
CA PHE A 216 15.97 -10.13 -6.28
C PHE A 216 16.90 -11.13 -5.59
N TYR A 217 16.56 -12.41 -5.62
CA TYR A 217 17.37 -13.47 -5.03
C TYR A 217 18.77 -13.60 -5.66
N GLU A 218 18.90 -13.40 -6.98
CA GLU A 218 20.21 -13.34 -7.65
C GLU A 218 21.10 -12.22 -7.10
N HIS A 219 20.51 -11.06 -6.74
CA HIS A 219 21.23 -9.92 -6.16
C HIS A 219 21.46 -10.05 -4.64
N TYR A 220 20.54 -10.74 -3.95
CA TYR A 220 20.52 -10.89 -2.50
C TYR A 220 20.28 -12.35 -2.10
N PRO A 221 21.27 -13.25 -2.32
CA PRO A 221 21.12 -14.69 -2.06
C PRO A 221 20.87 -15.04 -0.59
N GLN A 222 21.20 -14.11 0.33
CA GLN A 222 20.96 -14.22 1.78
C GLN A 222 19.47 -14.03 2.17
N SER A 223 18.58 -13.79 1.22
CA SER A 223 17.15 -13.63 1.51
C SER A 223 16.57 -14.87 2.19
N ARG A 224 15.77 -14.66 3.25
CA ARG A 224 15.21 -15.73 4.10
C ARG A 224 13.89 -16.32 3.58
N GLY A 225 13.64 -16.21 2.30
CA GLY A 225 12.47 -16.74 1.62
C GLY A 225 12.12 -15.87 0.41
N LEU A 226 11.23 -16.39 -0.42
CA LEU A 226 10.62 -15.66 -1.53
C LEU A 226 9.12 -15.85 -1.37
N PHE A 227 8.36 -14.77 -1.35
CA PHE A 227 6.93 -14.80 -1.07
C PHE A 227 6.14 -14.14 -2.20
N LEU A 228 5.01 -14.74 -2.55
CA LEU A 228 4.04 -14.13 -3.43
C LEU A 228 2.68 -14.14 -2.76
N VAL A 229 2.09 -12.96 -2.57
CA VAL A 229 0.74 -12.79 -2.03
C VAL A 229 -0.23 -12.60 -3.19
N ASN A 230 -1.26 -13.46 -3.26
CA ASN A 230 -2.32 -13.37 -4.25
C ASN A 230 -3.67 -13.76 -3.63
N LEU A 231 -4.76 -13.45 -4.31
CA LEU A 231 -6.12 -13.81 -3.86
C LEU A 231 -6.30 -15.31 -3.65
N SER A 232 -5.68 -16.14 -4.50
CA SER A 232 -5.79 -17.60 -4.47
C SER A 232 -4.43 -18.24 -4.57
N CYS A 233 -4.19 -19.27 -3.76
CA CYS A 233 -2.98 -20.08 -3.76
C CYS A 233 -3.15 -21.43 -4.47
N ASN A 234 -4.30 -21.73 -5.07
CA ASN A 234 -4.57 -23.01 -5.73
C ASN A 234 -3.88 -23.17 -7.10
N GLN A 235 -2.74 -22.51 -7.31
CA GLN A 235 -2.15 -22.35 -8.62
C GLN A 235 -0.65 -22.59 -8.61
N LEU A 236 -0.05 -22.33 -9.77
CA LEU A 236 1.34 -22.53 -10.14
C LEU A 236 2.31 -22.39 -8.98
N ARG A 237 3.01 -23.45 -8.65
CA ARG A 237 4.11 -23.45 -7.70
C ARG A 237 5.41 -23.32 -8.45
N GLU A 238 6.17 -22.27 -8.18
CA GLU A 238 7.48 -22.02 -8.78
C GLU A 238 8.57 -22.19 -7.72
N GLY A 239 9.14 -23.38 -7.65
CA GLY A 239 10.35 -23.68 -6.88
C GLY A 239 10.29 -23.30 -5.39
N ARG A 240 11.10 -22.30 -5.00
CA ARG A 240 11.27 -21.85 -3.61
C ARG A 240 10.26 -20.79 -3.17
N VAL A 241 9.34 -20.36 -4.04
CA VAL A 241 8.41 -19.29 -3.71
C VAL A 241 7.26 -19.84 -2.88
N GLN A 242 7.02 -19.23 -1.73
CA GLN A 242 5.86 -19.51 -0.89
C GLN A 242 4.69 -18.64 -1.36
N LEU A 243 3.61 -19.29 -1.76
CA LEU A 243 2.36 -18.62 -2.10
C LEU A 243 1.56 -18.41 -0.83
N LEU A 244 1.11 -17.17 -0.62
CA LEU A 244 0.29 -16.76 0.50
C LEU A 244 -1.00 -16.10 0.02
N THR A 245 -2.08 -16.35 0.72
CA THR A 245 -3.29 -15.53 0.64
C THR A 245 -3.13 -14.29 1.53
N PRO A 246 -3.92 -13.22 1.35
CA PRO A 246 -3.88 -12.06 2.23
C PRO A 246 -4.24 -12.39 3.70
N PHE A 247 -4.88 -13.53 3.94
CA PHE A 247 -5.23 -14.01 5.29
C PHE A 247 -4.07 -14.74 5.99
N GLU A 248 -2.99 -15.04 5.26
CA GLU A 248 -1.82 -15.77 5.74
C GLU A 248 -0.59 -14.86 5.97
N LEU A 249 -0.78 -13.55 5.95
CA LEU A 249 0.31 -12.57 6.13
C LEU A 249 1.09 -12.74 7.46
N GLY A 250 0.47 -13.34 8.46
CA GLY A 250 1.16 -13.72 9.70
C GLY A 250 2.35 -14.67 9.50
N LYS A 251 2.43 -15.36 8.36
CA LYS A 251 3.59 -16.22 8.02
C LYS A 251 4.83 -15.42 7.58
N LEU A 252 4.66 -14.12 7.25
CA LEU A 252 5.75 -13.19 6.94
C LEU A 252 6.37 -12.59 8.21
N ILE A 253 5.65 -12.68 9.33
CA ILE A 253 6.02 -12.10 10.61
C ILE A 253 6.44 -13.27 11.51
N LYS A 254 7.69 -13.29 11.93
CA LYS A 254 8.22 -14.32 12.85
C LYS A 254 8.37 -13.76 14.25
#